data_714234d5e3164915efcdb27bbfa40a27
#
_entry.id   714234d5e3164915efcdb27bbfa40a27
#
_cell.length_a   1.000
_cell.length_b   1.000
_cell.length_c   1.000
_cell.angle_alpha   90.00
_cell.angle_beta   90.00
_cell.angle_gamma   90.00
#
_symmetry.space_group_name_H-M   'P 1'
#
loop_
_entity.id
_entity.type
_entity.pdbx_description
1 polymer ?
#
loop_
_entity_poly.entity_id
_entity_poly.type
_entity_poly.pdbx_seq_one_letter_code
_entity_poly.pdbx_strand_id
1 'polypeptide(L)'
;LQRDCGHEVAVLTRDADPQVAEFSVTAQMQDGLQLFAINNTFSGFGSFGETYRAPRIADAAMNVIRRVAPHVVHLQHLTCLSTELPFRLREAGIPTIATLHDYWLLCHRGQLFDVDHRACDGPHVGCGRCIRPHAGFGAGVYRAASLVRGIERRLPQSLARVVGRTARDAAHGVAGLD
;
A
#
# COMPACT_ATOMS: atom_id res chain seq x y z
N LEU A 1 1.70 25.05 -2.87
CA LEU A 1 1.02 25.77 -1.78
C LEU A 1 1.86 25.80 -0.51
N GLN A 2 2.14 24.66 0.19
CA GLN A 2 2.92 24.69 1.46
C GLN A 2 4.33 25.25 1.26
N ARG A 3 5.05 24.84 0.21
CA ARG A 3 6.36 25.41 -0.15
C ARG A 3 6.28 26.92 -0.44
N ASP A 4 5.26 27.35 -1.16
CA ASP A 4 5.07 28.76 -1.49
C ASP A 4 4.83 29.61 -0.22
N CYS A 5 4.37 28.95 0.86
CA CYS A 5 4.27 29.54 2.19
C CYS A 5 5.57 29.45 3.01
N GLY A 6 6.68 29.02 2.42
CA GLY A 6 7.99 28.96 3.07
C GLY A 6 8.25 27.71 3.91
N HIS A 7 7.41 26.68 3.81
CA HIS A 7 7.64 25.40 4.50
C HIS A 7 8.61 24.51 3.73
N GLU A 8 9.49 23.84 4.46
CA GLU A 8 10.23 22.70 3.94
C GLU A 8 9.31 21.49 3.91
N VAL A 9 9.19 20.83 2.74
CA VAL A 9 8.24 19.76 2.51
C VAL A 9 8.97 18.53 1.97
N ALA A 10 8.76 17.41 2.65
CA ALA A 10 9.13 16.07 2.16
C ALA A 10 7.88 15.24 1.93
N VAL A 11 7.90 14.40 0.92
CA VAL A 11 6.78 13.50 0.58
C VAL A 11 7.21 12.06 0.75
N LEU A 12 6.42 11.28 1.46
CA LEU A 12 6.58 9.83 1.55
C LEU A 12 5.40 9.16 0.86
N THR A 13 5.71 8.27 -0.07
CA THR A 13 4.71 7.56 -0.86
C THR A 13 5.07 6.09 -1.05
N ARG A 14 4.25 5.38 -1.79
CA ARG A 14 4.50 4.00 -2.22
C ARG A 14 5.02 3.97 -3.65
N ASP A 15 5.94 3.03 -3.91
CA ASP A 15 6.27 2.55 -5.25
C ASP A 15 5.95 1.05 -5.37
N ALA A 16 5.94 0.51 -6.58
CA ALA A 16 5.63 -0.89 -6.85
C ALA A 16 6.49 -1.46 -7.98
N ASP A 17 7.79 -1.33 -7.84
CA ASP A 17 8.74 -1.88 -8.80
C ASP A 17 9.12 -3.32 -8.41
N PRO A 18 8.79 -4.34 -9.23
CA PRO A 18 9.14 -5.73 -8.95
C PRO A 18 10.66 -6.00 -9.06
N GLN A 19 11.43 -5.10 -9.64
CA GLN A 19 12.90 -5.22 -9.74
C GLN A 19 13.61 -4.68 -8.50
N VAL A 20 12.92 -3.91 -7.67
CA VAL A 20 13.45 -3.31 -6.44
C VAL A 20 13.07 -4.19 -5.24
N ALA A 21 13.96 -4.26 -4.25
CA ALA A 21 13.72 -5.05 -3.05
C ALA A 21 12.47 -4.56 -2.30
N GLU A 22 11.65 -5.51 -1.83
CA GLU A 22 10.43 -5.22 -1.10
C GLU A 22 10.75 -4.48 0.21
N PHE A 23 9.97 -3.45 0.53
CA PHE A 23 10.09 -2.55 1.68
C PHE A 23 11.35 -1.66 1.68
N SER A 24 12.17 -1.69 0.62
CA SER A 24 13.26 -0.73 0.47
C SER A 24 12.72 0.68 0.22
N VAL A 25 13.54 1.67 0.57
CA VAL A 25 13.19 3.08 0.41
C VAL A 25 14.13 3.69 -0.62
N THR A 26 13.55 4.31 -1.63
CA THR A 26 14.25 5.19 -2.56
C THR A 26 14.04 6.64 -2.17
N ALA A 27 15.02 7.50 -2.49
CA ALA A 27 14.93 8.93 -2.24
C ALA A 27 15.39 9.69 -3.48
N GLN A 28 14.63 10.68 -3.89
CA GLN A 28 14.94 11.52 -5.04
C GLN A 28 14.48 12.96 -4.81
N MET A 29 15.07 13.88 -5.56
CA MET A 29 14.54 15.24 -5.65
C MET A 29 13.67 15.35 -6.89
N GLN A 30 12.44 15.81 -6.72
CA GLN A 30 11.51 16.08 -7.81
C GLN A 30 10.89 17.46 -7.61
N ASP A 31 11.05 18.34 -8.59
CA ASP A 31 10.55 19.73 -8.54
C ASP A 31 10.93 20.49 -7.24
N GLY A 32 12.12 20.18 -6.72
CA GLY A 32 12.62 20.74 -5.47
C GLY A 32 11.96 20.19 -4.19
N LEU A 33 11.23 19.08 -4.28
CA LEU A 33 10.70 18.33 -3.14
C LEU A 33 11.56 17.09 -2.88
N GLN A 34 11.79 16.78 -1.61
CA GLN A 34 12.32 15.47 -1.23
C GLN A 34 11.21 14.44 -1.35
N LEU A 35 11.33 13.51 -2.26
CA LEU A 35 10.40 12.41 -2.45
C LEU A 35 11.04 11.11 -1.97
N PHE A 36 10.39 10.45 -1.03
CA PHE A 36 10.72 9.11 -0.55
C PHE A 36 9.65 8.13 -1.03
N ALA A 37 10.06 6.98 -1.57
CA ALA A 37 9.13 5.95 -1.97
C ALA A 37 9.51 4.62 -1.31
N ILE A 38 8.55 4.00 -0.62
CA ILE A 38 8.68 2.65 -0.07
C ILE A 38 8.19 1.68 -1.13
N ASN A 39 9.05 0.76 -1.56
CA ASN A 39 8.65 -0.26 -2.51
C ASN A 39 7.75 -1.30 -1.84
N ASN A 40 6.50 -1.39 -2.30
CA ASN A 40 5.52 -2.35 -1.83
C ASN A 40 4.75 -2.94 -3.01
N THR A 41 5.17 -4.09 -3.48
CA THR A 41 4.50 -4.85 -4.54
C THR A 41 3.48 -5.85 -3.99
N PHE A 42 3.26 -5.85 -2.68
CA PHE A 42 2.48 -6.85 -1.92
C PHE A 42 3.04 -8.28 -1.96
N SER A 43 4.20 -8.50 -2.58
CA SER A 43 4.82 -9.84 -2.65
C SER A 43 5.44 -10.28 -1.33
N GLY A 44 5.70 -9.35 -0.42
CA GLY A 44 6.27 -9.62 0.90
C GLY A 44 5.24 -9.97 1.98
N PHE A 45 3.94 -10.01 1.65
CA PHE A 45 2.87 -10.28 2.61
C PHE A 45 2.43 -11.74 2.58
N GLY A 46 2.10 -12.29 3.75
CA GLY A 46 1.59 -13.64 3.92
C GLY A 46 0.08 -13.72 4.10
N SER A 47 -0.59 -12.58 4.32
CA SER A 47 -2.03 -12.53 4.57
C SER A 47 -2.64 -11.21 4.11
N PHE A 48 -3.96 -11.20 3.97
CA PHE A 48 -4.71 -9.98 3.66
C PHE A 48 -4.57 -8.94 4.77
N GLY A 49 -4.54 -9.36 6.04
CA GLY A 49 -4.37 -8.45 7.18
C GLY A 49 -3.06 -7.64 7.11
N GLU A 50 -2.00 -8.24 6.57
CA GLU A 50 -0.71 -7.56 6.40
C GLU A 50 -0.74 -6.45 5.35
N THR A 51 -1.74 -6.43 4.45
CA THR A 51 -1.90 -5.33 3.49
C THR A 51 -2.36 -4.04 4.15
N TYR A 52 -2.90 -4.11 5.36
CA TYR A 52 -3.31 -2.98 6.18
C TYR A 52 -2.35 -2.72 7.35
N ARG A 53 -2.05 -3.77 8.12
CA ARG A 53 -1.12 -3.73 9.25
C ARG A 53 0.21 -4.31 8.79
N ALA A 54 1.08 -3.44 8.29
CA ALA A 54 2.36 -3.78 7.70
C ALA A 54 3.50 -3.22 8.58
N PRO A 55 3.97 -3.95 9.61
CA PRO A 55 5.02 -3.47 10.52
C PRO A 55 6.28 -3.05 9.77
N ARG A 56 6.71 -3.84 8.77
CA ARG A 56 7.91 -3.55 7.97
C ARG A 56 7.80 -2.24 7.19
N ILE A 57 6.61 -1.90 6.67
CA ILE A 57 6.35 -0.61 6.01
C ILE A 57 6.34 0.51 7.05
N ALA A 58 5.70 0.28 8.20
CA ALA A 58 5.72 1.26 9.28
C ALA A 58 7.14 1.54 9.77
N ASP A 59 8.00 0.52 9.90
CA ASP A 59 9.41 0.67 10.25
C ASP A 59 10.17 1.50 9.20
N ALA A 60 9.98 1.19 7.91
CA ALA A 60 10.59 1.93 6.80
C ALA A 60 10.14 3.41 6.82
N ALA A 61 8.84 3.65 6.99
CA ALA A 61 8.29 5.00 7.09
C ALA A 61 8.84 5.78 8.29
N MET A 62 8.89 5.16 9.47
CA MET A 62 9.44 5.78 10.68
C MET A 62 10.94 6.08 10.55
N ASN A 63 11.70 5.26 9.81
CA ASN A 63 13.11 5.54 9.52
C ASN A 63 13.27 6.79 8.65
N VAL A 64 12.41 6.96 7.63
CA VAL A 64 12.38 8.19 6.82
C VAL A 64 12.01 9.39 7.68
N ILE A 65 10.93 9.28 8.46
CA ILE A 65 10.43 10.35 9.32
C ILE A 65 11.48 10.81 10.32
N ARG A 66 12.18 9.88 10.98
CA ARG A 66 13.28 10.23 11.90
C ARG A 66 14.45 10.93 11.19
N ARG A 67 14.76 10.55 9.95
CA ARG A 67 15.81 11.19 9.16
C ARG A 67 15.43 12.60 8.71
N VAL A 68 14.17 12.81 8.32
CA VAL A 68 13.62 14.12 7.92
C VAL A 68 13.42 15.03 9.14
N ALA A 69 13.12 14.43 10.30
CA ALA A 69 12.81 15.13 11.56
C ALA A 69 11.76 16.24 11.40
N PRO A 70 10.58 15.94 10.84
CA PRO A 70 9.58 16.96 10.55
C PRO A 70 8.95 17.50 11.84
N HIS A 71 8.53 18.77 11.85
CA HIS A 71 7.74 19.36 12.94
C HIS A 71 6.31 18.79 12.99
N VAL A 72 5.77 18.34 11.86
CA VAL A 72 4.43 17.77 11.73
C VAL A 72 4.41 16.75 10.60
N VAL A 73 3.67 15.68 10.79
CA VAL A 73 3.39 14.70 9.72
C VAL A 73 1.94 14.86 9.29
N HIS A 74 1.73 15.06 7.99
CA HIS A 74 0.39 15.14 7.41
C HIS A 74 0.08 13.85 6.65
N LEU A 75 -0.81 13.03 7.21
CA LEU A 75 -1.30 11.81 6.60
C LEU A 75 -2.39 12.15 5.59
N GLN A 76 -2.12 11.93 4.31
CA GLN A 76 -3.11 12.11 3.23
C GLN A 76 -3.89 10.82 2.99
N HIS A 77 -3.18 9.68 2.94
CA HIS A 77 -3.76 8.36 2.80
C HIS A 77 -2.80 7.29 3.32
N LEU A 78 -3.34 6.19 3.83
CA LEU A 78 -2.54 5.06 4.32
C LEU A 78 -2.67 3.81 3.45
N THR A 79 -3.39 3.89 2.32
CA THR A 79 -3.48 2.79 1.35
C THR A 79 -2.09 2.40 0.88
N CYS A 80 -1.81 1.10 0.90
CA CYS A 80 -0.50 0.54 0.54
C CYS A 80 0.67 0.95 1.46
N LEU A 81 0.41 1.73 2.49
CA LEU A 81 1.30 1.99 3.61
C LEU A 81 0.88 1.13 4.82
N SER A 82 0.85 1.68 6.03
CA SER A 82 0.46 0.91 7.20
C SER A 82 -0.44 1.70 8.13
N THR A 83 -1.52 1.07 8.59
CA THR A 83 -2.40 1.63 9.64
C THR A 83 -1.74 1.69 11.02
N GLU A 84 -0.55 1.12 11.19
CA GLU A 84 0.25 1.28 12.41
C GLU A 84 0.91 2.66 12.50
N LEU A 85 1.10 3.33 11.37
CA LEU A 85 1.86 4.58 11.32
C LEU A 85 1.33 5.67 12.25
N PRO A 86 0.01 5.96 12.34
CA PRO A 86 -0.52 6.94 13.28
C PRO A 86 -0.18 6.64 14.74
N PHE A 87 -0.21 5.35 15.13
CA PHE A 87 0.12 4.93 16.49
C PHE A 87 1.60 5.14 16.79
N ARG A 88 2.47 4.78 15.86
CA ARG A 88 3.93 4.96 16.00
C ARG A 88 4.34 6.42 16.04
N LEU A 89 3.68 7.27 15.26
CA LEU A 89 3.88 8.73 15.29
C LEU A 89 3.51 9.30 16.67
N ARG A 90 2.36 8.88 17.19
CA ARG A 90 1.92 9.27 18.54
C ARG A 90 2.90 8.83 19.62
N GLU A 91 3.37 7.57 19.57
CA GLU A 91 4.36 7.04 20.52
C GLU A 91 5.69 7.80 20.44
N ALA A 92 6.07 8.25 19.24
CA ALA A 92 7.25 9.07 19.03
C ALA A 92 7.05 10.56 19.38
N GLY A 93 5.86 10.99 19.82
CA GLY A 93 5.54 12.37 20.15
C GLY A 93 5.51 13.30 18.95
N ILE A 94 5.32 12.79 17.73
CA ILE A 94 5.33 13.59 16.51
C ILE A 94 3.92 14.12 16.24
N PRO A 95 3.71 15.45 16.17
CA PRO A 95 2.43 16.03 15.82
C PRO A 95 1.94 15.51 14.47
N THR A 96 0.69 15.09 14.41
CA THR A 96 0.13 14.46 13.23
C THR A 96 -1.22 15.05 12.85
N ILE A 97 -1.39 15.36 11.58
CA ILE A 97 -2.66 15.79 10.97
C ILE A 97 -3.08 14.71 9.99
N ALA A 98 -4.37 14.44 9.85
CA ALA A 98 -4.89 13.53 8.84
C ALA A 98 -5.99 14.21 8.03
N THR A 99 -5.90 14.06 6.70
CA THR A 99 -6.99 14.42 5.78
C THR A 99 -7.63 13.13 5.28
N LEU A 100 -8.93 13.01 5.50
CA LEU A 100 -9.72 11.87 5.03
C LEU A 100 -10.30 12.22 3.64
N HIS A 101 -9.83 11.54 2.61
CA HIS A 101 -10.25 11.77 1.23
C HIS A 101 -11.44 10.90 0.82
N ASP A 102 -11.62 9.79 1.52
CA ASP A 102 -12.64 8.78 1.26
C ASP A 102 -13.00 8.03 2.56
N TYR A 103 -13.79 6.97 2.43
CA TYR A 103 -14.24 6.13 3.54
C TYR A 103 -13.34 4.90 3.76
N TRP A 104 -12.08 4.90 3.29
CA TRP A 104 -11.21 3.71 3.36
C TRP A 104 -10.98 3.17 4.78
N LEU A 105 -11.00 4.04 5.79
CA LEU A 105 -10.90 3.61 7.18
C LEU A 105 -12.14 2.87 7.70
N LEU A 106 -13.28 2.99 7.02
CA LEU A 106 -14.55 2.36 7.38
C LEU A 106 -14.95 1.28 6.37
N CYS A 107 -14.55 1.44 5.12
CA CYS A 107 -14.95 0.60 4.01
C CYS A 107 -13.74 0.19 3.19
N HIS A 108 -13.50 -1.13 3.03
CA HIS A 108 -12.42 -1.65 2.20
C HIS A 108 -12.39 -1.06 0.78
N ARG A 109 -13.56 -0.79 0.20
CA ARG A 109 -13.69 -0.18 -1.14
C ARG A 109 -13.51 1.35 -1.14
N GLY A 110 -13.47 1.97 0.02
CA GLY A 110 -13.29 3.42 0.19
C GLY A 110 -14.51 4.27 -0.16
N GLN A 111 -15.59 3.70 -0.66
CA GLN A 111 -16.68 4.47 -1.29
C GLN A 111 -18.06 4.28 -0.64
N LEU A 112 -18.18 3.38 0.34
CA LEU A 112 -19.47 2.96 0.91
C LEU A 112 -20.47 2.49 -0.16
N PHE A 113 -19.96 1.76 -1.16
CA PHE A 113 -20.75 1.05 -2.16
C PHE A 113 -20.42 -0.44 -2.07
N ASP A 114 -21.46 -1.28 -2.04
CA ASP A 114 -21.30 -2.74 -2.00
C ASP A 114 -20.91 -3.31 -3.37
N VAL A 115 -20.79 -4.63 -3.46
CA VAL A 115 -20.45 -5.33 -4.71
C VAL A 115 -21.55 -5.23 -5.77
N ASP A 116 -22.78 -4.97 -5.34
CA ASP A 116 -23.95 -4.80 -6.22
C ASP A 116 -24.17 -3.31 -6.60
N HIS A 117 -23.18 -2.44 -6.33
CA HIS A 117 -23.22 -1.00 -6.57
C HIS A 117 -24.34 -0.27 -5.84
N ARG A 118 -24.73 -0.74 -4.65
CA ARG A 118 -25.72 -0.09 -3.79
C ARG A 118 -25.01 0.70 -2.71
N ALA A 119 -25.60 1.83 -2.32
CA ALA A 119 -25.11 2.61 -1.19
C ALA A 119 -25.14 1.76 0.10
N CYS A 120 -24.09 1.90 0.91
CA CYS A 120 -23.88 1.17 2.14
C CYS A 120 -23.76 2.15 3.31
N ASP A 121 -24.51 1.92 4.37
CA ASP A 121 -24.53 2.81 5.55
C ASP A 121 -23.31 2.65 6.48
N GLY A 122 -22.37 1.77 6.13
CA GLY A 122 -21.14 1.57 6.88
C GLY A 122 -20.81 0.11 7.19
N PRO A 123 -19.83 -0.14 8.07
CA PRO A 123 -19.38 -1.49 8.38
C PRO A 123 -20.49 -2.36 8.99
N HIS A 124 -20.69 -3.54 8.42
CA HIS A 124 -21.65 -4.54 8.90
C HIS A 124 -21.20 -5.97 8.56
N VAL A 125 -21.93 -6.97 9.00
CA VAL A 125 -21.59 -8.40 8.80
C VAL A 125 -21.47 -8.80 7.30
N GLY A 126 -22.13 -8.06 6.41
CA GLY A 126 -22.06 -8.26 4.96
C GLY A 126 -20.77 -7.76 4.28
N CYS A 127 -19.90 -7.03 5.00
CA CYS A 127 -18.63 -6.52 4.44
C CYS A 127 -17.73 -7.63 3.90
N GLY A 128 -17.88 -8.87 4.41
CA GLY A 128 -17.16 -10.03 3.89
C GLY A 128 -17.36 -10.27 2.39
N ARG A 129 -18.53 -9.93 1.83
CA ARG A 129 -18.79 -10.03 0.38
C ARG A 129 -17.93 -9.04 -0.42
N CYS A 130 -17.70 -7.84 0.10
CA CYS A 130 -16.88 -6.80 -0.54
C CYS A 130 -15.38 -7.13 -0.45
N ILE A 131 -14.95 -7.82 0.62
CA ILE A 131 -13.55 -8.16 0.89
C ILE A 131 -13.17 -9.45 0.16
N ARG A 132 -14.12 -10.40 -0.01
CA ARG A 132 -13.88 -11.75 -0.54
C ARG A 132 -13.08 -11.79 -1.85
N PRO A 133 -13.34 -10.93 -2.87
CA PRO A 133 -12.54 -10.93 -4.09
C PRO A 133 -11.06 -10.64 -3.86
N HIS A 134 -10.74 -9.99 -2.73
CA HIS A 134 -9.37 -9.61 -2.36
C HIS A 134 -8.80 -10.47 -1.24
N ALA A 135 -9.64 -10.97 -0.34
CA ALA A 135 -9.26 -11.79 0.82
C ALA A 135 -9.38 -13.30 0.56
N GLY A 136 -10.10 -13.70 -0.49
CA GLY A 136 -10.20 -15.09 -0.93
C GLY A 136 -8.88 -15.68 -1.42
N PHE A 137 -7.88 -14.84 -1.59
CA PHE A 137 -6.51 -15.25 -1.79
C PHE A 137 -5.90 -15.67 -0.44
N GLY A 138 -6.13 -16.93 -0.04
CA GLY A 138 -5.47 -17.50 1.12
C GLY A 138 -3.93 -17.44 0.99
N ALA A 139 -3.22 -17.73 2.07
CA ALA A 139 -1.74 -17.72 2.13
C ALA A 139 -1.06 -18.43 0.94
N GLY A 140 -1.74 -19.41 0.32
CA GLY A 140 -1.28 -20.11 -0.88
C GLY A 140 -1.13 -19.23 -2.10
N VAL A 141 -2.06 -18.28 -2.34
CA VAL A 141 -2.01 -17.40 -3.52
C VAL A 141 -0.97 -16.29 -3.32
N TYR A 142 -0.84 -15.75 -2.10
CA TYR A 142 0.25 -14.81 -1.79
C TYR A 142 1.62 -15.48 -1.95
N ARG A 143 1.78 -16.74 -1.52
CA ARG A 143 3.01 -17.53 -1.75
C ARG A 143 3.24 -17.82 -3.23
N ALA A 144 2.22 -18.21 -3.98
CA ALA A 144 2.33 -18.42 -5.42
C ALA A 144 2.70 -17.13 -6.15
N ALA A 145 2.05 -15.99 -5.81
CA ALA A 145 2.39 -14.69 -6.35
C ALA A 145 3.83 -14.27 -6.03
N SER A 146 4.32 -14.54 -4.81
CA SER A 146 5.70 -14.25 -4.42
C SER A 146 6.71 -15.12 -5.17
N LEU A 147 6.38 -16.40 -5.45
CA LEU A 147 7.21 -17.29 -6.25
C LEU A 147 7.27 -16.83 -7.71
N VAL A 148 6.13 -16.49 -8.32
CA VAL A 148 6.07 -15.97 -9.69
C VAL A 148 6.92 -14.70 -9.82
N ARG A 149 6.80 -13.75 -8.89
CA ARG A 149 7.62 -12.54 -8.89
C ARG A 149 9.10 -12.81 -8.61
N GLY A 150 9.41 -13.82 -7.79
CA GLY A 150 10.79 -14.28 -7.59
C GLY A 150 11.42 -14.80 -8.90
N ILE A 151 10.63 -15.43 -9.76
CA ILE A 151 11.01 -15.88 -11.09
C ILE A 151 11.14 -14.66 -12.03
N GLU A 152 10.17 -13.75 -12.04
CA GLU A 152 10.20 -12.53 -12.86
C GLU A 152 11.47 -11.70 -12.63
N ARG A 153 11.92 -11.57 -11.38
CA ARG A 153 13.15 -10.87 -11.01
C ARG A 153 14.43 -11.48 -11.60
N ARG A 154 14.40 -12.75 -11.99
CA ARG A 154 15.54 -13.47 -12.55
C ARG A 154 15.51 -13.55 -14.09
N LEU A 155 14.41 -13.12 -14.70
CA LEU A 155 14.22 -13.15 -16.13
C LEU A 155 14.58 -11.80 -16.78
N PRO A 156 15.08 -11.81 -18.03
CA PRO A 156 15.18 -10.59 -18.85
C PRO A 156 13.82 -9.89 -18.95
N GLN A 157 13.83 -8.55 -18.99
CA GLN A 157 12.60 -7.73 -18.95
C GLN A 157 11.53 -8.11 -19.99
N SER A 158 11.95 -8.59 -21.17
CA SER A 158 11.05 -9.07 -22.23
C SER A 158 10.24 -10.30 -21.82
N LEU A 159 10.88 -11.25 -21.12
CA LEU A 159 10.25 -12.47 -20.64
C LEU A 159 9.45 -12.23 -19.35
N ALA A 160 9.94 -11.39 -18.46
CA ALA A 160 9.24 -11.02 -17.23
C ALA A 160 7.85 -10.41 -17.51
N ARG A 161 7.72 -9.59 -18.58
CA ARG A 161 6.42 -9.02 -19.00
C ARG A 161 5.43 -10.08 -19.48
N VAL A 162 5.90 -11.15 -20.12
CA VAL A 162 5.03 -12.24 -20.59
C VAL A 162 4.55 -13.07 -19.41
N VAL A 163 5.45 -13.46 -18.51
CA VAL A 163 5.11 -14.22 -17.31
C VAL A 163 4.15 -13.44 -16.39
N GLY A 164 4.38 -12.14 -16.19
CA GLY A 164 3.50 -11.29 -15.40
C GLY A 164 2.12 -11.06 -16.02
N ARG A 165 2.00 -11.14 -17.35
CA ARG A 165 0.72 -11.05 -18.05
C ARG A 165 -0.08 -12.35 -17.88
N THR A 166 0.53 -13.51 -18.17
CA THR A 166 -0.12 -14.81 -18.02
C THR A 166 -0.53 -15.13 -16.58
N ALA A 167 0.27 -14.72 -15.58
CA ALA A 167 -0.07 -14.90 -14.18
C ALA A 167 -1.26 -14.01 -13.74
N ARG A 168 -1.38 -12.80 -14.29
CA ARG A 168 -2.53 -11.91 -14.05
C ARG A 168 -3.80 -12.42 -14.72
N ASP A 169 -3.71 -12.89 -15.96
CA ASP A 169 -4.84 -13.43 -16.70
C ASP A 169 -5.37 -14.71 -16.03
N ALA A 170 -4.47 -15.58 -15.53
CA ALA A 170 -4.86 -16.74 -14.74
C ALA A 170 -5.54 -16.36 -13.41
N ALA A 171 -5.07 -15.33 -12.71
CA ALA A 171 -5.69 -14.84 -11.49
C ALA A 171 -7.09 -14.24 -11.75
N HIS A 172 -7.28 -13.53 -12.87
CA HIS A 172 -8.59 -13.03 -13.28
C HIS A 172 -9.54 -14.14 -13.75
N GLY A 173 -9.04 -15.18 -14.40
CA GLY A 173 -9.83 -16.35 -14.81
C GLY A 173 -10.37 -17.17 -13.64
N VAL A 174 -9.64 -17.25 -12.54
CA VAL A 174 -10.09 -17.94 -11.30
C VAL A 174 -11.12 -17.10 -10.52
N ALA A 175 -11.10 -15.77 -10.63
CA ALA A 175 -12.06 -14.87 -9.97
C ALA A 175 -13.42 -14.80 -10.68
N GLY A 176 -13.54 -15.35 -11.89
CA GLY A 176 -14.76 -15.35 -12.71
C GLY A 176 -15.51 -16.68 -12.74
N LEU A 177 -15.17 -17.64 -11.89
CA LEU A 177 -15.75 -18.99 -11.86
C LEU A 177 -16.59 -19.28 -10.60
N ASP A 178 -17.13 -18.23 -9.93
CA ASP A 178 -18.14 -18.37 -8.86
C ASP A 178 -19.40 -17.55 -9.14
#